data_6f0b07ac24b9f5f08e6707202d6a1fd4
#
_entry.id   6f0b07ac24b9f5f08e6707202d6a1fd4
#
_cell.length_a   1.000
_cell.length_b   1.000
_cell.length_c   1.000
_cell.angle_alpha   90.00
_cell.angle_beta   90.00
_cell.angle_gamma   90.00
#
_symmetry.space_group_name_H-M   'P 1'
#
loop_
_entity.id
_entity.type
_entity.pdbx_description
1 polymer ?
#
loop_
_entity_poly.entity_id
_entity_poly.type
_entity_poly.pdbx_seq_one_letter_code
_entity_poly.pdbx_strand_id
1 'polypeptide(L)'
;MKTLILGLGNSILSDDGIGINIAHKLKEISPPLHAEIREGSVAGLSILDEINGYDRVILIDSIKTGKNEPGSIYKLKPEDFNSTSRLSSSHGIDFFTALNFGEKFGYVLPKIIDVYAVEVENNTTFNERCTTKVEASVSKLVREIVRSLR
;
A
#
# COMPACT_ATOMS: atom_id res chain seq x y z
N MET A 1 -13.65 -7.30 -13.99
CA MET A 1 -13.14 -6.22 -13.13
C MET A 1 -11.62 -6.14 -13.23
N LYS A 2 -11.11 -4.98 -13.58
CA LYS A 2 -9.68 -4.76 -13.72
C LYS A 2 -9.11 -4.31 -12.37
N THR A 3 -8.25 -5.13 -11.78
CA THR A 3 -7.71 -4.91 -10.43
C THR A 3 -6.21 -4.65 -10.45
N LEU A 4 -5.78 -3.65 -9.70
CA LEU A 4 -4.37 -3.36 -9.47
C LEU A 4 -4.05 -3.55 -7.98
N ILE A 5 -2.97 -4.23 -7.71
CA ILE A 5 -2.35 -4.27 -6.37
C ILE A 5 -1.06 -3.48 -6.46
N LEU A 6 -0.93 -2.47 -5.63
CA LEU A 6 0.22 -1.56 -5.67
C LEU A 6 0.91 -1.53 -4.31
N GLY A 7 2.11 -2.10 -4.25
CA GLY A 7 2.96 -2.04 -3.07
C GLY A 7 3.80 -0.78 -3.10
N LEU A 8 3.61 0.07 -2.10
CA LEU A 8 4.30 1.36 -1.97
C LEU A 8 5.40 1.28 -0.92
N GLY A 9 6.41 2.09 -1.09
CA GLY A 9 7.44 2.27 -0.10
C GLY A 9 8.83 2.41 -0.69
N ASN A 10 9.82 2.36 0.17
CA ASN A 10 11.22 2.40 -0.21
C ASN A 10 11.92 1.15 0.35
N SER A 11 12.33 0.25 -0.54
CA SER A 11 12.90 -1.05 -0.19
C SER A 11 14.24 -0.99 0.53
N ILE A 12 14.90 0.16 0.57
CA ILE A 12 16.17 0.34 1.26
C ILE A 12 16.03 1.03 2.63
N LEU A 13 14.84 1.36 3.05
CA LEU A 13 14.56 2.01 4.34
C LEU A 13 13.85 1.08 5.33
N SER A 14 14.42 -0.11 5.55
CA SER A 14 13.93 -1.09 6.51
C SER A 14 12.43 -1.34 6.36
N ASP A 15 11.63 -1.08 7.40
CA ASP A 15 10.19 -1.37 7.40
C ASP A 15 9.38 -0.58 6.37
N ASP A 16 9.91 0.52 5.84
CA ASP A 16 9.24 1.25 4.77
C ASP A 16 9.13 0.43 3.48
N GLY A 17 9.90 -0.64 3.37
CA GLY A 17 9.83 -1.59 2.27
C GLY A 17 8.75 -2.65 2.38
N ILE A 18 7.93 -2.64 3.44
CA ILE A 18 6.96 -3.73 3.67
C ILE A 18 5.96 -3.90 2.53
N GLY A 19 5.45 -2.80 1.98
CA GLY A 19 4.51 -2.86 0.86
C GLY A 19 5.12 -3.53 -0.37
N ILE A 20 6.38 -3.24 -0.65
CA ILE A 20 7.12 -3.83 -1.77
C ILE A 20 7.35 -5.31 -1.52
N ASN A 21 7.73 -5.69 -0.30
CA ASN A 21 7.96 -7.10 0.05
C ASN A 21 6.69 -7.93 -0.12
N ILE A 22 5.54 -7.40 0.28
CA ILE A 22 4.26 -8.07 0.13
C ILE A 22 3.90 -8.21 -1.35
N ALA A 23 4.10 -7.16 -2.14
CA ALA A 23 3.87 -7.21 -3.58
C ALA A 23 4.72 -8.31 -4.24
N HIS A 24 5.97 -8.44 -3.87
CA HIS A 24 6.83 -9.51 -4.36
C HIS A 24 6.27 -10.91 -4.03
N LYS A 25 5.80 -11.10 -2.80
CA LYS A 25 5.22 -12.38 -2.38
C LYS A 25 3.94 -12.70 -3.16
N LEU A 26 3.13 -11.70 -3.42
CA LEU A 26 1.91 -11.88 -4.19
C LEU A 26 2.20 -12.29 -5.64
N LYS A 27 3.27 -11.77 -6.23
CA LYS A 27 3.70 -12.16 -7.58
C LYS A 27 4.14 -13.62 -7.68
N GLU A 28 4.60 -14.20 -6.57
CA GLU A 28 5.08 -15.58 -6.53
C GLU A 28 3.95 -16.62 -6.39
N ILE A 29 2.71 -16.18 -6.17
CA ILE A 29 1.60 -17.10 -5.95
C ILE A 29 1.25 -17.86 -7.22
N SER A 30 1.01 -19.17 -7.06
CA SER A 30 0.64 -20.07 -8.16
C SER A 30 -0.66 -20.79 -7.79
N PRO A 31 -1.70 -20.77 -8.68
CA PRO A 31 -1.71 -20.05 -9.97
C PRO A 31 -1.71 -18.52 -9.77
N PRO A 32 -1.29 -17.76 -10.78
CA PRO A 32 -1.25 -16.30 -10.67
C PRO A 32 -2.61 -15.69 -10.34
N LEU A 33 -2.56 -14.62 -9.57
CA LEU A 33 -3.77 -13.89 -9.21
C LEU A 33 -4.35 -13.14 -10.42
N HIS A 34 -5.67 -12.96 -10.43
CA HIS A 34 -6.35 -12.15 -11.45
C HIS A 34 -6.25 -10.66 -11.10
N ALA A 35 -5.03 -10.14 -11.06
CA ALA A 35 -4.74 -8.75 -10.75
C ALA A 35 -3.37 -8.39 -11.30
N GLU A 36 -3.19 -7.15 -11.71
CA GLU A 36 -1.85 -6.62 -11.94
C GLU A 36 -1.22 -6.31 -10.59
N ILE A 37 0.05 -6.62 -10.47
CA ILE A 37 0.79 -6.37 -9.23
C ILE A 37 2.00 -5.51 -9.59
N ARG A 38 2.07 -4.32 -9.01
CA ARG A 38 3.17 -3.38 -9.20
C ARG A 38 3.73 -2.94 -7.87
N GLU A 39 4.91 -2.37 -7.93
CA GLU A 39 5.60 -1.83 -6.77
C GLU A 39 6.30 -0.55 -7.16
N GLY A 40 6.52 0.33 -6.18
CA GLY A 40 7.26 1.55 -6.43
C GLY A 40 7.24 2.50 -5.25
N SER A 41 8.04 3.54 -5.37
CA SER A 41 8.07 4.65 -4.44
C SER A 41 7.29 5.82 -5.02
N VAL A 42 6.03 5.57 -5.33
CA VAL A 42 5.14 6.57 -5.94
C VAL A 42 4.79 7.60 -4.88
N ALA A 43 4.94 8.88 -5.21
CA ALA A 43 4.67 9.97 -4.28
C ALA A 43 3.76 11.01 -4.92
N GLY A 44 2.95 11.65 -4.08
CA GLY A 44 2.11 12.75 -4.49
C GLY A 44 1.12 12.37 -5.59
N LEU A 45 0.99 13.25 -6.55
CA LEU A 45 0.01 13.11 -7.64
C LEU A 45 0.36 12.00 -8.63
N SER A 46 1.59 11.50 -8.63
CA SER A 46 1.99 10.45 -9.58
C SER A 46 1.24 9.14 -9.37
N ILE A 47 0.65 8.94 -8.18
CA ILE A 47 -0.19 7.77 -7.92
C ILE A 47 -1.40 7.72 -8.84
N LEU A 48 -1.90 8.87 -9.29
CA LEU A 48 -3.05 8.94 -10.19
C LEU A 48 -2.79 8.24 -11.52
N ASP A 49 -1.58 8.37 -12.05
CA ASP A 49 -1.20 7.70 -13.29
C ASP A 49 -1.18 6.18 -13.12
N GLU A 50 -0.79 5.71 -11.95
CA GLU A 50 -0.74 4.28 -11.65
C GLU A 50 -2.13 3.66 -11.56
N ILE A 51 -3.08 4.35 -10.91
CA ILE A 51 -4.40 3.80 -10.63
C ILE A 51 -5.44 4.10 -11.71
N ASN A 52 -5.12 4.97 -12.66
CA ASN A 52 -6.03 5.40 -13.71
C ASN A 52 -6.53 4.21 -14.56
N GLY A 53 -7.84 4.08 -14.70
CA GLY A 53 -8.46 3.06 -15.54
C GLY A 53 -8.69 1.71 -14.88
N TYR A 54 -8.33 1.53 -13.63
CA TYR A 54 -8.65 0.31 -12.89
C TYR A 54 -10.00 0.43 -12.21
N ASP A 55 -10.70 -0.70 -12.08
CA ASP A 55 -11.98 -0.76 -11.37
C ASP A 55 -11.78 -0.88 -9.86
N ARG A 56 -10.73 -1.61 -9.47
CA ARG A 56 -10.38 -1.83 -8.07
C ARG A 56 -8.88 -1.65 -7.88
N VAL A 57 -8.50 -1.00 -6.79
CA VAL A 57 -7.09 -0.86 -6.41
C VAL A 57 -6.92 -1.29 -4.95
N ILE A 58 -5.90 -2.07 -4.71
CA ILE A 58 -5.44 -2.43 -3.37
C ILE A 58 -4.07 -1.79 -3.17
N LEU A 59 -3.97 -0.87 -2.24
CA LEU A 59 -2.69 -0.25 -1.87
C LEU A 59 -2.13 -0.96 -0.64
N ILE A 60 -0.82 -1.14 -0.63
CA ILE A 60 -0.11 -1.73 0.51
C ILE A 60 1.03 -0.79 0.88
N ASP A 61 1.05 -0.31 2.12
CA ASP A 61 2.03 0.66 2.56
C ASP A 61 2.37 0.47 4.04
N SER A 62 3.37 1.18 4.48
CA SER A 62 3.73 1.28 5.90
C SER A 62 2.98 2.42 6.55
N ILE A 63 2.76 2.32 7.86
CA ILE A 63 2.21 3.40 8.67
C ILE A 63 2.95 3.42 10.01
N LYS A 64 3.19 4.62 10.53
CA LYS A 64 3.84 4.76 11.83
C LYS A 64 2.98 5.63 12.74
N THR A 65 2.15 4.97 13.54
CA THR A 65 1.24 5.65 14.46
C THR A 65 1.73 5.62 15.90
N GLY A 66 2.53 4.61 16.24
CA GLY A 66 2.95 4.37 17.62
C GLY A 66 1.82 3.85 18.52
N LYS A 67 0.64 3.57 17.96
CA LYS A 67 -0.54 3.18 18.74
C LYS A 67 -0.69 1.68 18.92
N ASN A 68 -0.10 0.90 18.03
CA ASN A 68 -0.18 -0.56 18.06
C ASN A 68 1.20 -1.16 17.84
N GLU A 69 1.32 -2.46 18.12
CA GLU A 69 2.57 -3.18 17.93
C GLU A 69 3.00 -3.17 16.46
N PRO A 70 4.32 -3.07 16.19
CA PRO A 70 4.82 -3.25 14.83
C PRO A 70 4.35 -4.57 14.23
N GLY A 71 3.97 -4.55 12.97
CA GLY A 71 3.38 -5.70 12.30
C GLY A 71 1.86 -5.74 12.36
N SER A 72 1.22 -4.85 13.12
CA SER A 72 -0.24 -4.73 13.12
C SER A 72 -0.72 -4.28 11.75
N ILE A 73 -1.81 -4.87 11.29
CA ILE A 73 -2.38 -4.61 9.97
C ILE A 73 -3.65 -3.78 10.11
N TYR A 74 -3.71 -2.70 9.34
CA TYR A 74 -4.89 -1.85 9.25
C TYR A 74 -5.48 -2.00 7.87
N LYS A 75 -6.80 -2.13 7.79
CA LYS A 75 -7.54 -2.02 6.53
C LYS A 75 -8.29 -0.70 6.54
N LEU A 76 -7.91 0.19 5.64
CA LEU A 76 -8.36 1.57 5.62
C LEU A 76 -9.07 1.90 4.30
N LYS A 77 -9.93 2.91 4.35
CA LYS A 77 -10.54 3.52 3.17
C LYS A 77 -9.89 4.88 2.92
N PRO A 78 -10.01 5.43 1.69
CA PRO A 78 -9.45 6.75 1.41
C PRO A 78 -9.93 7.84 2.36
N GLU A 79 -11.19 7.77 2.83
CA GLU A 79 -11.77 8.72 3.76
C GLU A 79 -11.04 8.77 5.10
N ASP A 80 -10.41 7.66 5.48
CA ASP A 80 -9.64 7.57 6.72
C ASP A 80 -8.41 8.45 6.71
N PHE A 81 -8.02 8.96 5.55
CA PHE A 81 -6.87 9.84 5.36
C PHE A 81 -7.23 11.32 5.28
N ASN A 82 -8.42 11.68 5.69
CA ASN A 82 -8.97 13.02 5.46
C ASN A 82 -8.23 14.13 6.19
N SER A 83 -7.76 13.94 7.39
CA SER A 83 -7.20 15.05 8.17
C SER A 83 -5.95 14.74 8.96
N THR A 84 -5.76 13.52 9.39
CA THR A 84 -4.69 13.19 10.35
C THR A 84 -3.87 11.99 9.97
N SER A 85 -4.20 11.38 8.87
CA SER A 85 -3.59 10.10 8.54
C SER A 85 -2.18 10.23 8.06
N ARG A 86 -1.45 9.22 8.38
CA ARG A 86 -0.03 9.10 8.18
C ARG A 86 0.28 7.78 7.53
N LEU A 87 0.00 7.64 6.26
CA LEU A 87 0.79 6.70 5.51
C LEU A 87 2.22 7.24 5.54
N SER A 88 3.19 6.46 5.15
CA SER A 88 4.59 6.85 5.25
C SER A 88 4.79 8.31 4.83
N SER A 89 5.49 9.07 5.66
CA SER A 89 5.76 10.50 5.45
C SER A 89 6.54 10.79 4.17
N SER A 90 7.16 9.79 3.58
CA SER A 90 7.93 9.94 2.34
C SER A 90 7.07 10.11 1.10
N HIS A 91 5.75 10.01 1.20
CA HIS A 91 4.86 9.99 0.04
C HIS A 91 4.29 11.36 -0.34
N GLY A 92 4.60 12.43 0.38
CA GLY A 92 4.20 13.78 0.02
C GLY A 92 2.71 14.04 0.23
N ILE A 93 1.99 14.38 -0.84
CA ILE A 93 0.54 14.62 -0.78
C ILE A 93 -0.15 13.35 -0.31
N ASP A 94 -1.11 13.49 0.61
CA ASP A 94 -1.88 12.35 1.06
C ASP A 94 -2.78 11.81 -0.08
N PHE A 95 -3.11 10.54 0.05
CA PHE A 95 -3.83 9.84 -0.99
C PHE A 95 -5.24 10.41 -1.21
N PHE A 96 -5.90 10.83 -0.15
CA PHE A 96 -7.24 11.40 -0.25
C PHE A 96 -7.23 12.68 -1.10
N THR A 97 -6.24 13.55 -0.86
CA THR A 97 -6.07 14.78 -1.63
C THR A 97 -5.79 14.47 -3.10
N ALA A 98 -4.96 13.47 -3.38
CA ALA A 98 -4.66 13.05 -4.74
C ALA A 98 -5.92 12.58 -5.48
N LEU A 99 -6.77 11.79 -4.82
CA LEU A 99 -8.02 11.33 -5.41
C LEU A 99 -8.95 12.50 -5.76
N ASN A 100 -9.10 13.47 -4.86
CA ASN A 100 -9.92 14.65 -5.13
C ASN A 100 -9.40 15.45 -6.33
N PHE A 101 -8.09 15.57 -6.45
CA PHE A 101 -7.46 16.23 -7.60
C PHE A 101 -7.77 15.45 -8.89
N GLY A 102 -7.58 14.13 -8.87
CA GLY A 102 -7.81 13.30 -10.05
C GLY A 102 -9.24 13.36 -10.56
N GLU A 103 -10.22 13.38 -9.66
CA GLU A 103 -11.62 13.52 -10.04
C GLU A 103 -11.87 14.79 -10.84
N LYS A 104 -11.24 15.88 -10.46
CA LYS A 104 -11.39 17.18 -11.15
C LYS A 104 -10.65 17.24 -12.47
N PHE A 105 -9.61 16.48 -12.67
CA PHE A 105 -8.74 16.57 -13.84
C PHE A 105 -8.89 15.39 -14.81
N GLY A 106 -10.02 14.69 -14.77
CA GLY A 106 -10.39 13.74 -15.80
C GLY A 106 -9.79 12.33 -15.67
N TYR A 107 -9.20 11.98 -14.53
CA TYR A 107 -8.76 10.62 -14.30
C TYR A 107 -9.96 9.70 -14.10
N VAL A 108 -9.84 8.48 -14.61
CA VAL A 108 -10.84 7.43 -14.40
C VAL A 108 -10.43 6.67 -13.14
N LEU A 109 -10.99 7.09 -12.01
CA LEU A 109 -10.61 6.56 -10.70
C LEU A 109 -11.32 5.25 -10.38
N PRO A 110 -10.66 4.36 -9.63
CA PRO A 110 -11.28 3.10 -9.19
C PRO A 110 -12.50 3.35 -8.32
N LYS A 111 -13.51 2.51 -8.45
CA LYS A 111 -14.70 2.56 -7.59
C LYS A 111 -14.46 1.90 -6.25
N ILE A 112 -13.54 0.94 -6.21
CA ILE A 112 -13.19 0.21 -4.98
C ILE A 112 -11.72 0.45 -4.70
N ILE A 113 -11.43 1.05 -3.55
CA ILE A 113 -10.07 1.31 -3.11
C ILE A 113 -9.94 0.81 -1.68
N ASP A 114 -9.10 -0.19 -1.50
CA ASP A 114 -8.75 -0.71 -0.17
C ASP A 114 -7.27 -0.41 0.09
N VAL A 115 -6.98 0.07 1.29
CA VAL A 115 -5.60 0.34 1.70
C VAL A 115 -5.27 -0.57 2.86
N TYR A 116 -4.22 -1.36 2.69
CA TYR A 116 -3.64 -2.14 3.78
C TYR A 116 -2.38 -1.44 4.25
N ALA A 117 -2.35 -1.06 5.50
CA ALA A 117 -1.19 -0.43 6.11
C ALA A 117 -0.64 -1.33 7.21
N VAL A 118 0.67 -1.41 7.30
CA VAL A 118 1.35 -2.20 8.33
C VAL A 118 2.08 -1.26 9.27
N GLU A 119 1.80 -1.40 10.57
CA GLU A 119 2.49 -0.61 11.60
C GLU A 119 3.97 -0.96 11.59
N VAL A 120 4.82 0.04 11.53
CA VAL A 120 6.27 -0.15 11.44
C VAL A 120 6.99 0.26 12.71
N GLU A 121 8.18 -0.30 12.90
CA GLU A 121 9.07 0.02 14.00
C GLU A 121 10.17 0.98 13.55
N ASN A 122 10.79 0.69 12.41
CA ASN A 122 11.92 1.44 11.88
C ASN A 122 11.75 1.70 10.38
N ASN A 123 11.57 2.94 9.99
CA ASN A 123 11.45 3.34 8.59
C ASN A 123 12.50 4.37 8.17
N THR A 124 13.59 4.49 8.91
CA THR A 124 14.64 5.50 8.67
C THR A 124 16.03 4.93 8.47
N THR A 125 16.27 3.71 8.93
CA THR A 125 17.59 3.07 8.81
C THR A 125 17.75 2.42 7.43
N PHE A 126 18.89 2.64 6.79
CA PHE A 126 19.20 1.96 5.54
C PHE A 126 19.37 0.46 5.78
N ASN A 127 18.43 -0.33 5.30
CA ASN A 127 18.43 -1.77 5.41
C ASN A 127 17.40 -2.31 4.40
N GLU A 128 17.78 -3.34 3.66
CA GLU A 128 16.87 -3.98 2.71
C GLU A 128 15.87 -4.93 3.38
N ARG A 129 16.01 -5.15 4.68
CA ARG A 129 15.14 -6.05 5.45
C ARG A 129 14.28 -5.26 6.43
N CYS A 130 13.06 -5.76 6.61
CA CYS A 130 12.20 -5.29 7.67
C CYS A 130 12.65 -5.82 9.03
N THR A 131 12.24 -5.14 10.10
CA THR A 131 12.39 -5.66 11.46
C THR A 131 11.59 -6.95 11.62
N THR A 132 11.94 -7.75 12.61
CA THR A 132 11.38 -9.09 12.80
C THR A 132 9.85 -9.08 12.92
N LYS A 133 9.29 -8.17 13.71
CA LYS A 133 7.84 -8.10 13.93
C LYS A 133 7.10 -7.71 12.66
N VAL A 134 7.65 -6.81 11.88
CA VAL A 134 7.06 -6.37 10.62
C VAL A 134 7.15 -7.49 9.58
N GLU A 135 8.30 -8.15 9.46
CA GLU A 135 8.46 -9.29 8.55
C GLU A 135 7.49 -10.42 8.86
N ALA A 136 7.20 -10.65 10.14
CA ALA A 136 6.26 -11.69 10.56
C ALA A 136 4.82 -11.41 10.09
N SER A 137 4.48 -10.17 9.74
CA SER A 137 3.14 -9.81 9.26
C SER A 137 2.90 -10.19 7.80
N VAL A 138 3.96 -10.45 7.03
CA VAL A 138 3.86 -10.64 5.57
C VAL A 138 2.92 -11.78 5.20
N SER A 139 3.09 -12.94 5.80
CA SER A 139 2.27 -14.13 5.47
C SER A 139 0.80 -13.89 5.74
N LYS A 140 0.48 -13.25 6.86
CA LYS A 140 -0.91 -12.95 7.23
C LYS A 140 -1.55 -12.00 6.23
N LEU A 141 -0.87 -10.92 5.88
CA LEU A 141 -1.40 -9.93 4.97
C LEU A 141 -1.55 -10.50 3.56
N VAL A 142 -0.58 -11.29 3.11
CA VAL A 142 -0.69 -11.98 1.82
C VAL A 142 -1.97 -12.83 1.77
N ARG A 143 -2.23 -13.60 2.83
CA ARG A 143 -3.46 -14.43 2.89
C ARG A 143 -4.73 -13.59 2.88
N GLU A 144 -4.74 -12.46 3.59
CA GLU A 144 -5.90 -11.57 3.61
C GLU A 144 -6.19 -10.98 2.23
N ILE A 145 -5.16 -10.53 1.54
CA ILE A 145 -5.31 -9.97 0.20
C ILE A 145 -5.79 -11.02 -0.79
N VAL A 146 -5.19 -12.20 -0.79
CA VAL A 146 -5.63 -13.29 -1.67
C VAL A 146 -7.09 -13.64 -1.43
N ARG A 147 -7.48 -13.73 -0.17
CA ARG A 147 -8.88 -14.03 0.19
C ARG A 147 -9.82 -12.95 -0.32
N SER A 148 -9.42 -11.69 -0.27
CA SER A 148 -10.26 -10.57 -0.71
C SER A 148 -10.49 -10.56 -2.22
N LEU A 149 -9.66 -11.26 -3.00
CA LEU A 149 -9.76 -11.34 -4.45
C LEU A 149 -10.69 -12.46 -4.93
N ARG A 150 -11.16 -13.29 -4.03
CA ARG A 150 -12.01 -14.44 -4.37
C ARG A 150 -13.48 -14.16 -4.19
#